data_bb8ca4fd94ec6e4925f1735335cba11b
#
_entry.id   bb8ca4fd94ec6e4925f1735335cba11b
#
_cell.length_a   1.000
_cell.length_b   1.000
_cell.length_c   1.000
_cell.angle_alpha   90.00
_cell.angle_beta   90.00
_cell.angle_gamma   90.00
#
_symmetry.space_group_name_H-M   'P 1'
#
loop_
_entity.id
_entity.type
_entity.pdbx_description
1 polymer ?
#
loop_
_entity_poly.entity_id
_entity_poly.type
_entity_poly.pdbx_seq_one_letter_code
_entity_poly.pdbx_strand_id
1 'polypeptide(L)'
;MATDVGVAEVQQDKLKPSLCRDDLLRLPCLPPPRLRIRPWWFPVQELDDPLVFYVEAWLADAIFGKDRAVIPEMEWMSQVLLSVDTLDAGSLAEITIYGRPRVQNRVKSILLSQASWLREYRAGRAEKMKQLEEFLKTRSSGTDAPPATSSLYKTSIWC
;
A
#
# COMPACT_ATOMS: atom_id res chain seq x y z
N MET A 1 71.17 -23.75 39.29
CA MET A 1 70.04 -24.56 38.89
C MET A 1 68.92 -23.60 38.52
N ALA A 2 68.79 -23.31 37.24
CA ALA A 2 67.89 -22.41 36.72
C ALA A 2 66.63 -23.18 36.31
N THR A 3 65.48 -22.80 36.78
CA THR A 3 64.20 -23.25 36.25
C THR A 3 63.49 -22.05 35.55
N ASP A 4 63.64 -22.11 34.28
CA ASP A 4 62.92 -21.22 33.33
C ASP A 4 61.43 -21.53 33.35
N VAL A 5 60.68 -20.56 33.75
CA VAL A 5 59.21 -20.64 33.68
C VAL A 5 58.79 -19.88 32.45
N GLY A 6 58.52 -20.65 31.36
CA GLY A 6 57.97 -20.12 30.12
C GLY A 6 56.58 -19.49 30.34
N VAL A 7 56.54 -18.20 30.13
CA VAL A 7 55.29 -17.44 30.05
C VAL A 7 54.65 -17.79 28.74
N ALA A 8 53.50 -18.49 28.79
CA ALA A 8 52.65 -18.74 27.63
C ALA A 8 51.99 -17.42 27.20
N GLU A 9 52.48 -16.90 26.13
CA GLU A 9 51.91 -15.76 25.41
C GLU A 9 50.57 -16.18 24.81
N VAL A 10 49.50 -15.69 25.43
CA VAL A 10 48.16 -15.83 24.90
C VAL A 10 48.04 -14.91 23.70
N GLN A 11 48.16 -15.48 22.53
CA GLN A 11 47.80 -14.81 21.28
C GLN A 11 46.29 -14.49 21.31
N GLN A 12 45.98 -13.25 21.58
CA GLN A 12 44.67 -12.70 21.30
C GLN A 12 44.47 -12.68 19.78
N ASP A 13 43.76 -13.66 19.29
CA ASP A 13 43.19 -13.64 17.95
C ASP A 13 42.33 -12.40 17.81
N LYS A 14 42.88 -11.44 17.08
CA LYS A 14 42.16 -10.29 16.55
C LYS A 14 41.18 -10.76 15.52
N LEU A 15 40.01 -11.23 15.93
CA LEU A 15 38.82 -11.25 15.12
C LEU A 15 38.35 -9.81 14.97
N LYS A 16 38.90 -9.10 14.01
CA LYS A 16 38.29 -7.95 13.42
C LYS A 16 37.43 -8.44 12.25
N PRO A 17 36.11 -8.46 12.33
CA PRO A 17 35.29 -8.31 11.16
C PRO A 17 35.27 -6.83 10.82
N SER A 18 36.30 -6.36 10.15
CA SER A 18 36.21 -5.12 9.39
C SER A 18 35.30 -5.39 8.21
N LEU A 19 34.01 -5.47 8.47
CA LEU A 19 32.99 -5.33 7.44
C LEU A 19 33.08 -3.87 6.98
N CYS A 20 33.86 -3.67 5.93
CA CYS A 20 33.95 -2.41 5.26
C CYS A 20 32.52 -2.02 4.86
N ARG A 21 32.14 -0.79 5.20
CA ARG A 21 30.83 -0.18 4.91
C ARG A 21 30.47 -0.26 3.44
N ASP A 22 31.46 -0.46 2.56
CA ASP A 22 31.29 -0.59 1.11
C ASP A 22 30.80 -1.97 0.66
N ASP A 23 31.01 -3.02 1.43
CA ASP A 23 30.51 -4.36 1.10
C ASP A 23 29.01 -4.52 1.39
N LEU A 24 28.45 -3.69 2.27
CA LEU A 24 27.00 -3.63 2.52
C LEU A 24 26.22 -3.00 1.37
N LEU A 25 26.89 -2.24 0.50
CA LEU A 25 26.26 -1.62 -0.67
C LEU A 25 26.20 -2.54 -1.88
N ARG A 26 26.87 -3.69 -1.86
CA ARG A 26 26.88 -4.68 -2.95
C ARG A 26 25.94 -5.85 -2.76
N LEU A 27 25.37 -6.01 -1.58
CA LEU A 27 24.29 -6.96 -1.40
C LEU A 27 23.06 -6.40 -2.11
N PRO A 28 22.42 -7.19 -3.02
CA PRO A 28 21.13 -6.80 -3.52
C PRO A 28 20.29 -6.52 -2.28
N CYS A 29 19.73 -5.31 -2.19
CA CYS A 29 18.80 -4.95 -1.13
C CYS A 29 17.59 -5.87 -1.25
N LEU A 30 17.71 -7.06 -0.70
CA LEU A 30 16.56 -7.83 -0.31
C LEU A 30 15.84 -6.94 0.69
N PRO A 31 14.59 -6.55 0.40
CA PRO A 31 13.81 -5.83 1.40
C PRO A 31 13.91 -6.66 2.67
N PRO A 32 14.21 -6.03 3.82
CA PRO A 32 14.28 -6.77 5.07
C PRO A 32 13.00 -7.59 5.16
N PRO A 33 13.08 -8.89 5.47
CA PRO A 33 11.87 -9.67 5.70
C PRO A 33 11.08 -8.86 6.70
N ARG A 34 9.92 -8.38 6.30
CA ARG A 34 9.01 -7.65 7.19
C ARG A 34 8.52 -8.68 8.20
N LEU A 35 9.37 -8.99 9.17
CA LEU A 35 8.98 -9.69 10.38
C LEU A 35 7.96 -8.79 11.07
N ARG A 36 6.72 -8.94 10.64
CA ARG A 36 5.61 -8.31 11.32
C ARG A 36 5.58 -8.93 12.70
N ILE A 37 6.01 -8.14 13.67
CA ILE A 37 5.89 -8.52 15.07
C ILE A 37 4.40 -8.69 15.32
N ARG A 38 4.00 -9.93 15.62
CA ARG A 38 2.62 -10.24 15.99
C ARG A 38 2.18 -9.31 17.13
N PRO A 39 1.07 -8.60 17.00
CA PRO A 39 0.53 -7.79 18.08
C PRO A 39 0.22 -8.67 19.30
N TRP A 40 0.41 -8.12 20.48
CA TRP A 40 0.17 -8.84 21.75
C TRP A 40 -1.27 -9.32 21.92
N TRP A 41 -2.22 -8.63 21.31
CA TRP A 41 -3.67 -8.94 21.38
C TRP A 41 -4.10 -10.06 20.42
N PHE A 42 -3.25 -10.48 19.48
CA PHE A 42 -3.58 -11.50 18.49
C PHE A 42 -3.12 -12.89 18.96
N PRO A 43 -4.02 -13.89 19.11
CA PRO A 43 -3.66 -15.22 19.55
C PRO A 43 -2.88 -15.99 18.49
N VAL A 44 -1.89 -16.78 18.93
CA VAL A 44 -1.02 -17.58 18.04
C VAL A 44 -1.81 -18.63 17.25
N GLN A 45 -2.83 -19.16 17.86
CA GLN A 45 -3.69 -20.23 17.27
C GLN A 45 -4.47 -19.76 16.05
N GLU A 46 -4.65 -18.44 15.88
CA GLU A 46 -5.36 -17.86 14.75
C GLU A 46 -4.42 -17.52 13.57
N LEU A 47 -3.14 -17.88 13.65
CA LEU A 47 -2.20 -17.81 12.54
C LEU A 47 -2.31 -18.98 11.57
N ASP A 48 -2.95 -20.06 12.01
CA ASP A 48 -3.21 -21.23 11.18
C ASP A 48 -4.32 -20.90 10.16
N ASP A 49 -4.26 -21.52 9.00
CA ASP A 49 -5.23 -21.38 7.90
C ASP A 49 -5.52 -19.92 7.47
N PRO A 50 -4.53 -19.19 6.96
CA PRO A 50 -4.74 -17.85 6.42
C PRO A 50 -5.62 -17.89 5.17
N LEU A 51 -6.50 -16.89 5.05
CA LEU A 51 -7.29 -16.68 3.85
C LEU A 51 -6.52 -15.78 2.88
N VAL A 52 -6.17 -16.29 1.71
CA VAL A 52 -5.44 -15.55 0.68
C VAL A 52 -6.36 -15.23 -0.49
N PHE A 53 -6.28 -14.01 -1.00
CA PHE A 53 -6.95 -13.61 -2.23
C PHE A 53 -6.19 -12.46 -2.91
N TYR A 54 -6.51 -12.22 -4.17
CA TYR A 54 -5.79 -11.28 -5.01
C TYR A 54 -6.70 -10.13 -5.46
N VAL A 55 -6.14 -8.93 -5.48
CA VAL A 55 -6.78 -7.73 -6.03
C VAL A 55 -5.79 -6.98 -6.90
N GLU A 56 -6.27 -6.07 -7.75
CA GLU A 56 -5.38 -5.20 -8.50
C GLU A 56 -4.57 -4.29 -7.57
N ALA A 57 -3.29 -4.10 -7.86
CA ALA A 57 -2.38 -3.33 -6.99
C ALA A 57 -2.89 -1.91 -6.70
N TRP A 58 -3.46 -1.24 -7.71
CA TRP A 58 -4.03 0.10 -7.54
C TRP A 58 -5.23 0.14 -6.57
N LEU A 59 -6.01 -0.97 -6.47
CA LEU A 59 -7.10 -1.10 -5.50
C LEU A 59 -6.55 -1.28 -4.09
N ALA A 60 -5.50 -2.08 -3.93
CA ALA A 60 -4.82 -2.23 -2.66
C ALA A 60 -4.27 -0.89 -2.16
N ASP A 61 -3.67 -0.10 -3.05
CA ASP A 61 -3.18 1.24 -2.73
C ASP A 61 -4.31 2.23 -2.41
N ALA A 62 -5.46 2.10 -3.08
CA ALA A 62 -6.62 2.94 -2.81
C ALA A 62 -7.31 2.59 -1.47
N ILE A 63 -7.35 1.30 -1.11
CA ILE A 63 -8.00 0.83 0.13
C ILE A 63 -7.10 1.05 1.35
N PHE A 64 -5.82 0.66 1.26
CA PHE A 64 -4.90 0.66 2.40
C PHE A 64 -3.98 1.88 2.45
N GLY A 65 -3.99 2.71 1.41
CA GLY A 65 -3.02 3.78 1.22
C GLY A 65 -1.67 3.26 0.71
N LYS A 66 -0.88 4.14 0.12
CA LYS A 66 0.46 3.79 -0.40
C LYS A 66 1.41 3.32 0.69
N ASP A 67 1.31 3.93 1.87
CA ASP A 67 2.15 3.61 3.04
C ASP A 67 1.55 2.49 3.91
N ARG A 68 0.41 1.94 3.50
CA ARG A 68 -0.30 0.90 4.27
C ARG A 68 -0.66 1.34 5.70
N ALA A 69 -0.79 2.65 5.93
CA ALA A 69 -1.02 3.24 7.23
C ALA A 69 -2.35 2.83 7.88
N VAL A 70 -3.34 2.48 7.08
CA VAL A 70 -4.68 2.07 7.53
C VAL A 70 -4.71 0.63 8.07
N ILE A 71 -3.74 -0.20 7.69
CA ILE A 71 -3.74 -1.62 8.07
C ILE A 71 -3.79 -1.84 9.59
N PRO A 72 -2.95 -1.19 10.43
CA PRO A 72 -2.99 -1.42 11.88
C PRO A 72 -4.34 -1.09 12.51
N GLU A 73 -5.00 -0.04 12.02
CA GLU A 73 -6.32 0.35 12.49
C GLU A 73 -7.39 -0.67 12.09
N MET A 74 -7.36 -1.14 10.85
CA MET A 74 -8.27 -2.19 10.37
C MET A 74 -8.08 -3.50 11.13
N GLU A 75 -6.84 -3.88 11.41
CA GLU A 75 -6.50 -5.07 12.20
C GLU A 75 -7.08 -4.99 13.61
N TRP A 76 -6.89 -3.85 14.26
CA TRP A 76 -7.42 -3.62 15.61
C TRP A 76 -8.94 -3.67 15.64
N MET A 77 -9.60 -2.99 14.70
CA MET A 77 -11.07 -2.93 14.64
C MET A 77 -11.72 -4.27 14.29
N SER A 78 -11.10 -5.03 13.39
CA SER A 78 -11.64 -6.31 12.93
C SER A 78 -11.08 -7.53 13.66
N GLN A 79 -10.07 -7.35 14.52
CA GLN A 79 -9.41 -8.43 15.27
C GLN A 79 -8.84 -9.53 14.34
N VAL A 80 -8.23 -9.10 13.23
CA VAL A 80 -7.51 -9.96 12.27
C VAL A 80 -6.11 -9.39 12.04
N LEU A 81 -5.21 -10.20 11.49
CA LEU A 81 -3.95 -9.70 10.92
C LEU A 81 -4.06 -9.65 9.40
N LEU A 82 -3.56 -8.58 8.81
CA LEU A 82 -3.57 -8.35 7.38
C LEU A 82 -2.14 -8.25 6.86
N SER A 83 -1.78 -9.06 5.87
CA SER A 83 -0.58 -8.87 5.06
C SER A 83 -1.00 -8.49 3.64
N VAL A 84 -0.35 -7.49 3.09
CA VAL A 84 -0.62 -7.01 1.74
C VAL A 84 0.72 -6.90 1.01
N ASP A 85 0.95 -7.81 0.10
CA ASP A 85 2.18 -7.91 -0.66
C ASP A 85 1.90 -7.68 -2.15
N THR A 86 2.68 -6.82 -2.79
CA THR A 86 2.58 -6.62 -4.24
C THR A 86 3.42 -7.68 -4.95
N LEU A 87 2.81 -8.37 -5.90
CA LEU A 87 3.50 -9.33 -6.74
C LEU A 87 4.41 -8.60 -7.75
N ASP A 88 5.49 -9.26 -8.13
CA ASP A 88 6.61 -8.69 -8.91
C ASP A 88 6.21 -8.04 -10.25
N ALA A 89 5.07 -8.40 -10.80
CA ALA A 89 4.52 -7.75 -11.99
C ALA A 89 3.84 -6.40 -11.74
N GLY A 90 3.70 -5.95 -10.47
CA GLY A 90 3.09 -4.68 -10.09
C GLY A 90 1.61 -4.51 -10.42
N SER A 91 0.98 -5.53 -11.01
CA SER A 91 -0.43 -5.48 -11.42
C SER A 91 -1.39 -6.04 -10.38
N LEU A 92 -0.93 -6.98 -9.56
CA LEU A 92 -1.71 -7.66 -8.54
C LEU A 92 -1.09 -7.48 -7.16
N ALA A 93 -1.93 -7.41 -6.17
CA ALA A 93 -1.58 -7.47 -4.75
C ALA A 93 -2.22 -8.70 -4.13
N GLU A 94 -1.42 -9.43 -3.38
CA GLU A 94 -1.85 -10.55 -2.56
C GLU A 94 -2.26 -10.02 -1.18
N ILE A 95 -3.46 -10.36 -0.76
CA ILE A 95 -3.97 -10.02 0.56
C ILE A 95 -4.14 -11.32 1.35
N THR A 96 -3.43 -11.40 2.47
CA THR A 96 -3.49 -12.52 3.38
C THR A 96 -4.15 -12.07 4.68
N ILE A 97 -5.20 -12.77 5.09
CA ILE A 97 -5.96 -12.49 6.31
C ILE A 97 -5.77 -13.66 7.29
N TYR A 98 -5.26 -13.36 8.48
CA TYR A 98 -5.14 -14.31 9.59
C TYR A 98 -6.21 -14.01 10.64
N GLY A 99 -6.87 -15.04 11.15
CA GLY A 99 -7.89 -14.91 12.16
C GLY A 99 -8.94 -16.02 12.08
N ARG A 100 -10.02 -15.85 12.80
CA ARG A 100 -11.11 -16.83 12.79
C ARG A 100 -11.80 -16.87 11.43
N PRO A 101 -12.18 -18.04 10.90
CA PRO A 101 -12.77 -18.19 9.56
C PRO A 101 -13.97 -17.27 9.27
N ARG A 102 -14.84 -17.07 10.26
CA ARG A 102 -16.00 -16.15 10.12
C ARG A 102 -15.56 -14.70 9.93
N VAL A 103 -14.54 -14.29 10.68
CA VAL A 103 -14.03 -12.90 10.61
C VAL A 103 -13.22 -12.68 9.34
N GLN A 104 -12.38 -13.65 8.95
CA GLN A 104 -11.66 -13.63 7.67
C GLN A 104 -12.61 -13.42 6.48
N ASN A 105 -13.68 -14.24 6.42
CA ASN A 105 -14.67 -14.15 5.35
C ASN A 105 -15.41 -12.80 5.35
N ARG A 106 -15.73 -12.28 6.53
CA ARG A 106 -16.36 -10.97 6.66
C ARG A 106 -15.45 -9.85 6.16
N VAL A 107 -14.19 -9.83 6.58
CA VAL A 107 -13.20 -8.84 6.15
C VAL A 107 -12.97 -8.94 4.65
N LYS A 108 -12.80 -10.15 4.10
CA LYS A 108 -12.70 -10.38 2.66
C LYS A 108 -13.91 -9.79 1.91
N SER A 109 -15.12 -10.06 2.38
CA SER A 109 -16.35 -9.54 1.76
C SER A 109 -16.38 -8.02 1.76
N ILE A 110 -15.98 -7.37 2.85
CA ILE A 110 -15.90 -5.91 2.96
C ILE A 110 -14.87 -5.35 1.97
N LEU A 111 -13.68 -5.94 1.92
CA LEU A 111 -12.61 -5.50 1.01
C LEU A 111 -13.00 -5.66 -0.46
N LEU A 112 -13.63 -6.77 -0.83
CA LEU A 112 -14.13 -7.00 -2.19
C LEU A 112 -15.26 -6.03 -2.55
N SER A 113 -16.14 -5.71 -1.62
CA SER A 113 -17.19 -4.70 -1.82
C SER A 113 -16.60 -3.31 -2.05
N GLN A 114 -15.61 -2.91 -1.27
CA GLN A 114 -14.89 -1.65 -1.48
C GLN A 114 -14.16 -1.63 -2.81
N ALA A 115 -13.52 -2.74 -3.20
CA ALA A 115 -12.85 -2.87 -4.48
C ALA A 115 -13.84 -2.71 -5.66
N SER A 116 -15.01 -3.33 -5.57
CA SER A 116 -16.07 -3.18 -6.59
C SER A 116 -16.53 -1.74 -6.70
N TRP A 117 -16.82 -1.10 -5.58
CA TRP A 117 -17.22 0.32 -5.55
C TRP A 117 -16.14 1.24 -6.17
N LEU A 118 -14.88 1.02 -5.85
CA LEU A 118 -13.77 1.81 -6.41
C LEU A 118 -13.63 1.62 -7.93
N ARG A 119 -13.86 0.40 -8.45
CA ARG A 119 -13.86 0.13 -9.89
C ARG A 119 -14.98 0.91 -10.60
N GLU A 120 -16.19 0.85 -10.06
CA GLU A 120 -17.35 1.55 -10.60
C GLU A 120 -17.14 3.07 -10.56
N TYR A 121 -16.64 3.58 -9.46
CA TYR A 121 -16.31 5.00 -9.31
C TYR A 121 -15.28 5.47 -10.33
N ARG A 122 -14.21 4.69 -10.54
CA ARG A 122 -13.18 4.99 -11.55
C ARG A 122 -13.73 4.96 -12.96
N ALA A 123 -14.56 3.96 -13.28
CA ALA A 123 -15.20 3.84 -14.59
C ALA A 123 -16.15 5.02 -14.86
N GLY A 124 -17.00 5.38 -13.91
CA GLY A 124 -17.89 6.52 -14.02
C GLY A 124 -17.16 7.86 -14.16
N ARG A 125 -16.01 8.02 -13.49
CA ARG A 125 -15.16 9.21 -13.63
C ARG A 125 -14.52 9.27 -15.02
N ALA A 126 -14.03 8.16 -15.54
CA ALA A 126 -13.45 8.08 -16.88
C ALA A 126 -14.48 8.43 -17.96
N GLU A 127 -15.69 7.95 -17.83
CA GLU A 127 -16.80 8.27 -18.74
C GLU A 127 -17.14 9.77 -18.73
N LYS A 128 -17.24 10.38 -17.55
CA LYS A 128 -17.48 11.83 -17.42
C LYS A 128 -16.33 12.66 -18.04
N MET A 129 -15.09 12.23 -17.88
CA MET A 129 -13.95 12.91 -18.52
C MET A 129 -14.03 12.83 -20.02
N LYS A 130 -14.38 11.67 -20.58
CA LYS A 130 -14.57 11.48 -22.02
C LYS A 130 -15.68 12.39 -22.57
N GLN A 131 -16.81 12.47 -21.88
CA GLN A 131 -17.91 13.36 -22.25
C GLN A 131 -17.47 14.84 -22.24
N LEU A 132 -16.68 15.24 -21.25
CA LEU A 132 -16.12 16.60 -21.18
C LEU A 132 -15.18 16.89 -22.34
N GLU A 133 -14.29 15.97 -22.67
CA GLU A 133 -13.37 16.10 -23.82
C GLU A 133 -14.14 16.23 -25.14
N GLU A 134 -15.16 15.43 -25.33
CA GLU A 134 -16.02 15.50 -26.51
C GLU A 134 -16.76 16.84 -26.60
N PHE A 135 -17.30 17.32 -25.48
CA PHE A 135 -17.93 18.63 -25.40
C PHE A 135 -16.95 19.77 -25.73
N LEU A 136 -15.72 19.70 -25.24
CA LEU A 136 -14.69 20.69 -25.54
C LEU A 136 -14.28 20.67 -27.02
N LYS A 137 -14.17 19.48 -27.63
CA LYS A 137 -13.89 19.33 -29.07
C LYS A 137 -14.99 19.93 -29.93
N THR A 138 -16.26 19.72 -29.60
CA THR A 138 -17.38 20.31 -30.36
C THR A 138 -17.41 21.81 -30.24
N ARG A 139 -17.02 22.39 -29.12
CA ARG A 139 -16.88 23.86 -28.96
C ARG A 139 -15.70 24.47 -29.67
N SER A 140 -14.58 23.76 -29.73
CA SER A 140 -13.36 24.26 -30.40
C SER A 140 -13.44 24.19 -31.92
N SER A 141 -14.28 23.35 -32.48
CA SER A 141 -14.55 23.26 -33.95
C SER A 141 -15.61 24.23 -34.45
N GLY A 142 -16.32 24.90 -33.57
CA GLY A 142 -17.26 25.97 -33.89
C GLY A 142 -16.64 27.34 -33.78
N THR A 143 -15.76 27.72 -34.73
CA THR A 143 -15.32 29.11 -34.88
C THR A 143 -16.42 29.89 -35.58
N ASP A 144 -17.50 30.20 -34.85
CA ASP A 144 -18.40 31.30 -35.22
C ASP A 144 -18.44 32.29 -34.08
N ALA A 145 -18.02 33.51 -34.43
CA ALA A 145 -17.96 34.63 -33.54
C ALA A 145 -19.32 34.88 -32.85
N PRO A 146 -19.32 35.25 -31.57
CA PRO A 146 -20.55 35.63 -30.93
C PRO A 146 -21.08 36.93 -31.53
N PRO A 147 -22.37 37.01 -31.89
CA PRO A 147 -22.94 38.31 -32.22
C PRO A 147 -22.92 39.18 -30.97
N ALA A 148 -22.30 40.31 -31.09
CA ALA A 148 -22.35 41.37 -30.10
C ALA A 148 -23.81 41.82 -29.96
N THR A 149 -24.47 41.42 -28.88
CA THR A 149 -25.68 42.09 -28.41
C THR A 149 -25.45 42.45 -26.95
N SER A 150 -25.21 43.73 -26.87
CA SER A 150 -25.23 44.55 -25.66
C SER A 150 -26.55 44.40 -24.90
N SER A 151 -26.43 44.65 -23.60
CA SER A 151 -27.43 45.27 -22.73
C SER A 151 -28.41 44.35 -22.05
N LEU A 152 -28.31 44.29 -20.80
CA LEU A 152 -29.14 44.78 -19.71
C LEU A 152 -29.02 43.93 -18.45
N TYR A 153 -28.08 44.31 -17.63
CA TYR A 153 -28.16 43.98 -16.19
C TYR A 153 -29.26 44.83 -15.57
N LYS A 154 -30.27 44.23 -15.14
CA LYS A 154 -31.14 44.83 -14.14
C LYS A 154 -30.82 44.18 -12.80
N THR A 155 -30.07 44.95 -12.03
CA THR A 155 -30.05 44.93 -10.58
C THR A 155 -31.44 44.90 -10.00
N SER A 156 -31.67 44.01 -9.07
CA SER A 156 -32.59 44.12 -7.92
C SER A 156 -32.06 43.18 -6.87
N ILE A 157 -31.30 43.60 -5.98
CA ILE A 157 -31.43 44.14 -4.62
C ILE A 157 -32.74 43.68 -3.96
N TRP A 158 -32.53 42.77 -3.06
CA TRP A 158 -33.03 42.62 -1.68
C TRP A 158 -34.45 43.16 -1.34
N CYS A 159 -35.28 42.27 -0.90
CA CYS A 159 -35.92 42.27 0.42
C CYS A 159 -36.16 40.85 0.84
#